data_89b38e766f85ca2b7e2be953b9f187ef
#
_entry.id   89b38e766f85ca2b7e2be953b9f187ef
#
_cell.length_a   1.000
_cell.length_b   1.000
_cell.length_c   1.000
_cell.angle_alpha   90.00
_cell.angle_beta   90.00
_cell.angle_gamma   90.00
#
_symmetry.space_group_name_H-M   'P 1'
#
loop_
_entity.id
_entity.type
_entity.pdbx_description
1 polymer ?
#
loop_
_entity_poly.entity_id
_entity_poly.type
_entity_poly.pdbx_seq_one_letter_code
_entity_poly.pdbx_strand_id
1 'polypeptide(L)'
;MKRRNFVGLLGAALLLQLRSIAEAVCNPSLVRLFQQGKQLVQARGNGVKSPSLGSFFVQWYGHSSFLIHSGSETKIVADPNFNVTPGIKADAVTVSNDHFTHNNTGAVTGNPIILRGITFKQTWNPIRTNVKDITIVNIPSQRSAGWGEIANSIFVYEMGSLCLAHLGNIGHLLTLEQVKVLQRVDVMMIPIDAMTNLGFEDILKVIDQVKPPIVIPMHYDVARQAELFAAFAKEHYPVRRYTASQLTLNRSMLPKTTEVFVLAHPRPVTFGE
;
A
#
# COMPACT_ATOMS: atom_id res chain seq x y z
N MET A 1 35.49 -48.47 -27.51
CA MET A 1 35.37 -47.01 -27.31
C MET A 1 33.93 -46.72 -26.88
N LYS A 2 33.70 -46.38 -25.59
CA LYS A 2 32.38 -46.11 -25.02
C LYS A 2 32.13 -44.58 -25.09
N ARG A 3 31.10 -44.15 -25.83
CA ARG A 3 30.58 -42.77 -25.76
C ARG A 3 29.74 -42.64 -24.50
N ARG A 4 30.15 -41.81 -23.59
CA ARG A 4 29.38 -41.40 -22.40
C ARG A 4 28.48 -40.19 -22.77
N ASN A 5 27.19 -40.35 -22.57
CA ASN A 5 26.18 -39.32 -22.72
C ASN A 5 26.36 -38.25 -21.64
N PHE A 6 26.52 -37.00 -22.07
CA PHE A 6 26.54 -35.80 -21.24
C PHE A 6 25.26 -34.99 -21.54
N VAL A 7 24.14 -35.46 -21.02
CA VAL A 7 22.88 -34.70 -21.06
C VAL A 7 22.20 -34.91 -19.70
N GLY A 8 22.26 -33.96 -18.82
CA GLY A 8 21.53 -34.10 -17.57
C GLY A 8 21.76 -33.08 -16.46
N LEU A 9 22.45 -31.94 -16.68
CA LEU A 9 22.72 -31.01 -15.60
C LEU A 9 22.26 -29.56 -15.84
N LEU A 10 21.75 -29.20 -17.00
CA LEU A 10 21.29 -27.84 -17.32
C LEU A 10 19.80 -27.59 -17.00
N GLY A 11 18.99 -28.64 -16.83
CA GLY A 11 17.55 -28.49 -16.57
C GLY A 11 17.18 -28.20 -15.11
N ALA A 12 18.00 -28.64 -14.16
CA ALA A 12 17.69 -28.50 -12.73
C ALA A 12 17.97 -27.09 -12.19
N ALA A 13 18.99 -26.40 -12.71
CA ALA A 13 19.34 -25.03 -12.27
C ALA A 13 18.32 -23.98 -12.73
N LEU A 14 17.71 -24.18 -13.91
CA LEU A 14 16.70 -23.27 -14.45
C LEU A 14 15.35 -23.38 -13.72
N LEU A 15 14.99 -24.57 -13.26
CA LEU A 15 13.76 -24.80 -12.48
C LEU A 15 13.85 -24.28 -11.04
N LEU A 16 15.05 -24.27 -10.43
CA LEU A 16 15.29 -23.69 -9.11
C LEU A 16 15.23 -22.17 -9.12
N GLN A 17 15.68 -21.50 -10.19
CA GLN A 17 15.57 -20.04 -10.34
C GLN A 17 14.12 -19.58 -10.59
N LEU A 18 13.30 -20.39 -11.26
CA LEU A 18 11.88 -20.08 -11.46
C LEU A 18 11.04 -20.22 -10.18
N ARG A 19 11.42 -21.11 -9.26
CA ARG A 19 10.75 -21.25 -7.95
C ARG A 19 11.00 -20.04 -7.04
N SER A 20 12.19 -19.46 -7.04
CA SER A 20 12.52 -18.32 -6.18
C SER A 20 11.81 -17.02 -6.58
N ILE A 21 11.33 -16.89 -7.83
CA ILE A 21 10.59 -15.72 -8.32
C ILE A 21 9.09 -15.85 -7.98
N ALA A 22 8.57 -17.06 -7.81
CA ALA A 22 7.14 -17.30 -7.56
C ALA A 22 6.74 -17.14 -6.08
N GLU A 23 7.69 -17.22 -5.14
CA GLU A 23 7.41 -17.20 -3.70
C GLU A 23 7.40 -15.79 -3.06
N ALA A 24 7.81 -14.76 -3.80
CA ALA A 24 8.03 -13.41 -3.26
C ALA A 24 6.98 -12.37 -3.66
N VAL A 25 5.76 -12.76 -4.03
CA VAL A 25 4.74 -11.79 -4.47
C VAL A 25 3.41 -12.10 -3.80
N CYS A 26 2.87 -11.12 -3.08
CA CYS A 26 1.53 -11.18 -2.48
C CYS A 26 0.47 -11.60 -3.50
N ASN A 27 0.68 -11.28 -4.77
CA ASN A 27 -0.19 -11.72 -5.84
C ASN A 27 0.58 -12.02 -7.14
N PRO A 28 0.54 -13.27 -7.64
CA PRO A 28 1.16 -13.65 -8.92
C PRO A 28 0.63 -12.86 -10.13
N SER A 29 -0.57 -12.31 -10.05
CA SER A 29 -1.18 -11.48 -11.12
C SER A 29 -0.43 -10.17 -11.32
N LEU A 30 0.23 -9.64 -10.30
CA LEU A 30 1.11 -8.47 -10.41
C LEU A 30 2.27 -8.70 -11.39
N VAL A 31 2.79 -9.92 -11.48
CA VAL A 31 3.87 -10.26 -12.41
C VAL A 31 3.46 -10.04 -13.85
N ARG A 32 2.22 -10.38 -14.21
CA ARG A 32 1.71 -10.25 -15.60
C ARG A 32 1.48 -8.80 -16.02
N LEU A 33 1.01 -7.93 -15.14
CA LEU A 33 0.83 -6.50 -15.42
C LEU A 33 2.16 -5.81 -15.78
N PHE A 34 3.27 -6.24 -15.14
CA PHE A 34 4.59 -5.67 -15.40
C PHE A 34 5.31 -6.30 -16.59
N GLN A 35 4.92 -7.50 -17.03
CA GLN A 35 5.49 -8.14 -18.23
C GLN A 35 4.99 -7.50 -19.53
N GLN A 36 3.84 -6.82 -19.50
CA GLN A 36 3.26 -6.12 -20.66
C GLN A 36 3.71 -4.66 -20.79
N GLY A 37 4.30 -4.05 -19.77
CA GLY A 37 4.78 -2.67 -19.74
C GLY A 37 6.30 -2.59 -19.74
N LYS A 38 6.85 -1.75 -20.62
CA LYS A 38 8.29 -1.55 -20.81
C LYS A 38 8.98 -0.99 -19.56
N GLN A 39 10.14 -1.60 -19.25
CA GLN A 39 11.23 -1.17 -18.35
C GLN A 39 10.87 -0.98 -16.86
N LEU A 40 11.27 -1.98 -16.11
CA LEU A 40 11.46 -1.95 -14.66
C LEU A 40 12.63 -1.03 -14.29
N VAL A 41 12.38 -0.05 -13.42
CA VAL A 41 13.48 0.61 -12.70
C VAL A 41 14.00 -0.39 -11.67
N GLN A 42 15.09 -1.07 -12.01
CA GLN A 42 15.81 -1.92 -11.06
C GLN A 42 16.66 -1.04 -10.13
N ALA A 43 16.20 -0.83 -8.90
CA ALA A 43 17.11 -0.48 -7.83
C ALA A 43 17.92 -1.75 -7.50
N ARG A 44 19.24 -1.73 -7.75
CA ARG A 44 20.15 -2.82 -7.41
C ARG A 44 20.26 -2.92 -5.88
N GLY A 45 19.56 -3.86 -5.29
CA GLY A 45 19.74 -4.30 -3.92
C GLY A 45 20.41 -5.66 -3.91
N ASN A 46 21.60 -5.74 -3.30
CA ASN A 46 22.33 -6.99 -3.08
C ASN A 46 21.53 -7.92 -2.17
N GLY A 47 21.39 -9.17 -2.60
CA GLY A 47 21.07 -10.37 -1.83
C GLY A 47 20.13 -10.19 -0.62
N VAL A 48 18.81 -10.18 -0.86
CA VAL A 48 17.82 -10.13 0.22
C VAL A 48 17.67 -11.50 0.85
N LYS A 49 18.02 -11.62 2.14
CA LYS A 49 17.55 -12.73 2.98
C LYS A 49 16.03 -12.64 3.08
N SER A 50 15.34 -13.78 2.92
CA SER A 50 13.90 -13.86 3.16
C SER A 50 13.56 -13.23 4.51
N PRO A 51 12.56 -12.33 4.59
CA PRO A 51 12.19 -11.70 5.84
C PRO A 51 11.76 -12.77 6.84
N SER A 52 12.26 -12.66 8.05
CA SER A 52 11.74 -13.42 9.19
C SER A 52 10.24 -13.11 9.32
N LEU A 53 9.46 -14.08 9.81
CA LEU A 53 8.04 -13.96 10.19
C LEU A 53 7.87 -12.83 11.22
N GLY A 54 7.88 -11.57 10.76
CA GLY A 54 7.91 -10.39 11.61
C GLY A 54 6.55 -9.67 11.65
N SER A 55 6.36 -8.93 12.70
CA SER A 55 5.33 -7.91 12.81
C SER A 55 5.77 -6.70 11.99
N PHE A 56 4.80 -5.98 11.42
CA PHE A 56 5.02 -4.66 10.87
C PHE A 56 4.28 -3.60 11.69
N PHE A 57 4.76 -2.38 11.60
CA PHE A 57 4.22 -1.25 12.30
C PHE A 57 3.69 -0.24 11.29
N VAL A 58 2.50 0.28 11.54
CA VAL A 58 1.87 1.33 10.76
C VAL A 58 1.57 2.49 11.69
N GLN A 59 2.00 3.69 11.31
CA GLN A 59 1.64 4.93 12.02
C GLN A 59 0.99 5.89 11.04
N TRP A 60 -0.22 6.33 11.37
CA TRP A 60 -0.94 7.34 10.62
C TRP A 60 -0.57 8.75 11.07
N TYR A 61 -0.22 9.62 10.13
CA TYR A 61 0.11 11.03 10.36
C TYR A 61 -1.02 11.99 9.99
N GLY A 62 -2.21 11.46 9.75
CA GLY A 62 -3.36 12.24 9.27
C GLY A 62 -3.47 12.27 7.76
N HIS A 63 -4.66 12.62 7.27
CA HIS A 63 -5.01 12.58 5.85
C HIS A 63 -4.65 11.23 5.23
N SER A 64 -3.82 11.19 4.18
CA SER A 64 -3.34 9.96 3.53
C SER A 64 -1.94 9.52 3.95
N SER A 65 -1.32 10.19 4.93
CA SER A 65 0.08 9.94 5.24
C SER A 65 0.30 8.85 6.27
N PHE A 66 1.13 7.86 5.92
CA PHE A 66 1.51 6.76 6.80
C PHE A 66 3.01 6.50 6.81
N LEU A 67 3.54 6.17 7.99
CA LEU A 67 4.81 5.46 8.11
C LEU A 67 4.51 3.97 8.16
N ILE A 68 5.12 3.22 7.28
CA ILE A 68 5.10 1.76 7.21
C ILE A 68 6.51 1.29 7.60
N HIS A 69 6.62 0.50 8.64
CA HIS A 69 7.89 0.06 9.19
C HIS A 69 7.90 -1.46 9.32
N SER A 70 8.84 -2.11 8.67
CA SER A 70 9.03 -3.57 8.79
C SER A 70 9.73 -3.95 10.08
N GLY A 71 9.60 -5.21 10.49
CA GLY A 71 10.34 -5.75 11.61
C GLY A 71 11.87 -5.75 11.43
N SER A 72 12.36 -5.51 10.19
CA SER A 72 13.80 -5.43 9.84
C SER A 72 14.29 -3.99 9.71
N GLU A 73 13.64 -3.01 10.34
CA GLU A 73 14.05 -1.60 10.36
C GLU A 73 13.87 -0.85 9.02
N THR A 74 13.19 -1.41 8.02
CA THR A 74 12.86 -0.67 6.79
C THR A 74 11.70 0.28 7.02
N LYS A 75 11.87 1.54 6.65
CA LYS A 75 10.88 2.61 6.83
C LYS A 75 10.46 3.20 5.49
N ILE A 76 9.16 3.17 5.22
CA ILE A 76 8.55 3.79 4.05
C ILE A 76 7.56 4.85 4.55
N VAL A 77 7.62 6.05 4.00
CA VAL A 77 6.56 7.06 4.19
C VAL A 77 5.68 7.06 2.95
N ALA A 78 4.40 6.73 3.12
CA ALA A 78 3.40 6.80 2.06
C ALA A 78 2.71 8.16 2.11
N ASP A 79 2.59 8.80 0.94
CA ASP A 79 1.87 10.06 0.72
C ASP A 79 2.13 11.12 1.80
N PRO A 80 3.38 11.59 1.97
CA PRO A 80 3.70 12.58 2.99
C PRO A 80 2.91 13.87 2.76
N ASN A 81 2.25 14.34 3.81
CA ASN A 81 1.50 15.59 3.84
C ASN A 81 2.14 16.59 4.83
N PHE A 82 1.46 17.69 5.13
CA PHE A 82 1.95 18.72 6.07
C PHE A 82 1.97 18.27 7.54
N ASN A 83 1.29 17.16 7.87
CA ASN A 83 1.24 16.62 9.22
C ASN A 83 2.43 15.69 9.51
N VAL A 84 3.19 15.30 8.49
CA VAL A 84 4.42 14.52 8.66
C VAL A 84 5.40 15.37 9.46
N THR A 85 5.81 14.86 10.61
CA THR A 85 6.77 15.54 11.47
C THR A 85 8.09 15.72 10.74
N PRO A 86 8.60 16.95 10.58
CA PRO A 86 9.89 17.19 9.95
C PRO A 86 11.00 16.37 10.63
N GLY A 87 11.87 15.76 9.81
CA GLY A 87 12.99 14.96 10.31
C GLY A 87 12.75 13.47 10.44
N ILE A 88 11.57 12.95 10.05
CA ILE A 88 11.37 11.50 9.93
C ILE A 88 12.37 10.95 8.92
N LYS A 89 13.20 10.00 9.37
CA LYS A 89 14.12 9.26 8.49
C LYS A 89 13.39 8.08 7.89
N ALA A 90 13.44 7.95 6.55
CA ALA A 90 12.90 6.81 5.85
C ALA A 90 13.87 6.33 4.74
N ASP A 91 13.69 5.09 4.31
CA ASP A 91 14.44 4.48 3.22
C ASP A 91 13.81 4.80 1.86
N ALA A 92 12.48 4.96 1.85
CA ALA A 92 11.76 5.39 0.66
C ALA A 92 10.51 6.21 1.01
N VAL A 93 10.05 6.95 0.00
CA VAL A 93 8.76 7.66 0.00
C VAL A 93 7.98 7.19 -1.21
N THR A 94 6.71 6.85 -1.03
CA THR A 94 5.78 6.61 -2.14
C THR A 94 4.82 7.79 -2.28
N VAL A 95 4.51 8.16 -3.52
CA VAL A 95 3.62 9.28 -3.84
C VAL A 95 2.56 8.76 -4.80
N SER A 96 1.30 8.65 -4.35
CA SER A 96 0.20 8.08 -5.11
C SER A 96 -0.31 9.01 -6.20
N ASN A 97 -0.27 10.31 -5.96
CA ASN A 97 -0.67 11.36 -6.91
C ASN A 97 0.09 12.65 -6.61
N ASP A 98 0.04 13.61 -7.52
CA ASP A 98 0.84 14.85 -7.42
C ASP A 98 0.12 15.99 -6.70
N HIS A 99 -0.94 15.71 -5.95
CA HIS A 99 -1.61 16.71 -5.13
C HIS A 99 -0.76 17.06 -3.91
N PHE A 100 -0.74 18.33 -3.52
CA PHE A 100 0.13 18.84 -2.45
C PHE A 100 -0.10 18.18 -1.07
N THR A 101 -1.25 17.56 -0.84
CA THR A 101 -1.55 16.78 0.37
C THR A 101 -0.98 15.36 0.36
N HIS A 102 -0.32 14.95 -0.76
CA HIS A 102 0.25 13.61 -0.93
C HIS A 102 1.75 13.62 -1.27
N ASN A 103 2.32 14.78 -1.62
CA ASN A 103 3.65 14.85 -2.24
C ASN A 103 4.68 15.69 -1.48
N ASN A 104 4.47 15.99 -0.20
CA ASN A 104 5.41 16.74 0.64
C ASN A 104 6.67 15.92 0.98
N THR A 105 7.39 15.47 -0.05
CA THR A 105 8.57 14.61 0.08
C THR A 105 9.72 15.29 0.82
N GLY A 106 9.76 16.62 0.86
CA GLY A 106 10.78 17.41 1.57
C GLY A 106 10.71 17.29 3.09
N ALA A 107 9.58 16.84 3.66
CA ALA A 107 9.45 16.62 5.10
C ALA A 107 10.19 15.33 5.56
N VAL A 108 10.54 14.43 4.64
CA VAL A 108 11.19 13.16 4.94
C VAL A 108 12.70 13.27 4.74
N THR A 109 13.45 12.85 5.75
CA THR A 109 14.92 12.91 5.77
C THR A 109 15.54 11.51 5.59
N GLY A 110 16.87 11.40 5.58
CA GLY A 110 17.58 10.13 5.42
C GLY A 110 17.90 9.79 3.97
N ASN A 111 17.74 10.74 3.05
CA ASN A 111 17.97 10.54 1.60
C ASN A 111 17.11 9.39 1.02
N PRO A 112 15.78 9.42 1.22
CA PRO A 112 14.91 8.35 0.78
C PRO A 112 14.85 8.24 -0.74
N ILE A 113 14.59 7.02 -1.25
CA ILE A 113 14.22 6.80 -2.65
C ILE A 113 12.79 7.35 -2.84
N ILE A 114 12.58 8.29 -3.76
CA ILE A 114 11.26 8.84 -4.05
C ILE A 114 10.60 8.03 -5.19
N LEU A 115 9.54 7.33 -4.86
CA LEU A 115 8.76 6.46 -5.76
C LEU A 115 7.45 7.16 -6.11
N ARG A 116 7.43 7.90 -7.22
CA ARG A 116 6.23 8.58 -7.72
C ARG A 116 5.43 7.64 -8.61
N GLY A 117 4.20 7.29 -8.19
CA GLY A 117 3.30 6.42 -8.95
C GLY A 117 2.73 7.08 -10.20
N ILE A 118 2.83 8.42 -10.29
CA ILE A 118 2.35 9.24 -11.40
C ILE A 118 3.50 10.11 -11.90
N THR A 119 3.62 10.25 -13.21
CA THR A 119 4.57 11.15 -13.84
C THR A 119 4.09 12.60 -13.78
N PHE A 120 4.99 13.56 -14.03
CA PHE A 120 4.61 14.98 -14.16
C PHE A 120 3.61 15.26 -15.30
N LYS A 121 3.45 14.32 -16.25
CA LYS A 121 2.44 14.37 -17.31
C LYS A 121 1.09 13.79 -16.90
N GLN A 122 0.88 13.51 -15.62
CA GLN A 122 -0.33 12.90 -15.08
C GLN A 122 -0.62 11.52 -15.69
N THR A 123 0.42 10.75 -16.02
CA THR A 123 0.29 9.37 -16.48
C THR A 123 0.83 8.42 -15.42
N TRP A 124 0.29 7.21 -15.37
CA TRP A 124 0.79 6.19 -14.47
C TRP A 124 2.25 5.86 -14.75
N ASN A 125 3.04 5.79 -13.68
CA ASN A 125 4.44 5.41 -13.68
C ASN A 125 4.58 4.03 -13.01
N PRO A 126 4.79 2.94 -13.77
CA PRO A 126 4.85 1.59 -13.20
C PRO A 126 6.09 1.42 -12.31
N ILE A 127 5.86 0.97 -11.08
CA ILE A 127 6.87 0.73 -10.07
C ILE A 127 6.78 -0.71 -9.59
N ARG A 128 7.91 -1.42 -9.66
CA ARG A 128 8.16 -2.69 -8.98
C ARG A 128 9.60 -2.68 -8.49
N THR A 129 9.81 -2.58 -7.18
CA THR A 129 11.15 -2.48 -6.60
C THR A 129 11.18 -3.10 -5.21
N ASN A 130 12.37 -3.42 -4.76
CA ASN A 130 12.61 -3.80 -3.38
C ASN A 130 13.35 -2.67 -2.68
N VAL A 131 12.82 -2.27 -1.53
CA VAL A 131 13.51 -1.40 -0.58
C VAL A 131 13.83 -2.26 0.63
N LYS A 132 15.07 -2.73 0.69
CA LYS A 132 15.52 -3.73 1.68
C LYS A 132 14.60 -4.97 1.67
N ASP A 133 13.83 -5.19 2.73
CA ASP A 133 12.93 -6.33 2.92
C ASP A 133 11.47 -6.06 2.51
N ILE A 134 11.16 -4.88 2.00
CA ILE A 134 9.83 -4.53 1.50
C ILE A 134 9.82 -4.52 -0.03
N THR A 135 8.97 -5.34 -0.65
CA THR A 135 8.66 -5.22 -2.07
C THR A 135 7.55 -4.19 -2.26
N ILE A 136 7.77 -3.22 -3.12
CA ILE A 136 6.81 -2.16 -3.44
C ILE A 136 6.40 -2.30 -4.89
N VAL A 137 5.10 -2.37 -5.12
CA VAL A 137 4.49 -2.33 -6.45
C VAL A 137 3.36 -1.33 -6.48
N ASN A 138 3.00 -0.84 -7.66
CA ASN A 138 1.84 0.02 -7.80
C ASN A 138 0.93 -0.40 -8.95
N ILE A 139 -0.31 0.04 -8.90
CA ILE A 139 -1.36 -0.24 -9.87
C ILE A 139 -1.94 1.10 -10.33
N PRO A 140 -2.25 1.26 -11.64
CA PRO A 140 -2.92 2.47 -12.11
C PRO A 140 -4.31 2.61 -11.50
N SER A 141 -4.66 3.81 -11.16
CA SER A 141 -5.97 4.21 -10.65
C SER A 141 -6.22 5.66 -11.02
N GLN A 142 -7.38 6.18 -10.67
CA GLN A 142 -7.72 7.58 -10.89
C GLN A 142 -8.64 8.10 -9.79
N ARG A 143 -8.59 9.38 -9.59
CA ARG A 143 -9.55 10.14 -8.81
C ARG A 143 -10.64 10.62 -9.75
N SER A 144 -11.90 10.37 -9.42
CA SER A 144 -13.01 11.02 -10.07
C SER A 144 -13.16 12.41 -9.48
N ALA A 145 -12.67 13.40 -10.17
CA ALA A 145 -12.95 14.80 -9.80
C ALA A 145 -14.01 15.33 -10.75
N GLY A 146 -14.93 16.14 -10.28
CA GLY A 146 -15.91 16.85 -11.12
C GLY A 146 -15.29 17.75 -12.20
N TRP A 147 -13.97 17.82 -12.26
CA TRP A 147 -13.13 18.61 -13.17
C TRP A 147 -12.29 17.75 -14.12
N GLY A 148 -12.58 16.44 -14.23
CA GLY A 148 -11.83 15.48 -15.05
C GLY A 148 -11.14 14.40 -14.24
N GLU A 149 -10.61 13.39 -14.95
CA GLU A 149 -9.88 12.29 -14.34
C GLU A 149 -8.47 12.74 -13.95
N ILE A 150 -8.14 12.65 -12.65
CA ILE A 150 -6.79 12.91 -12.15
C ILE A 150 -6.13 11.56 -11.90
N ALA A 151 -4.95 11.35 -12.46
CA ALA A 151 -4.21 10.12 -12.29
C ALA A 151 -3.89 9.88 -10.80
N ASN A 152 -4.08 8.65 -10.36
CA ASN A 152 -3.75 8.14 -9.04
C ASN A 152 -3.06 6.78 -9.17
N SER A 153 -2.35 6.38 -8.15
CA SER A 153 -1.66 5.10 -8.07
C SER A 153 -1.97 4.42 -6.76
N ILE A 154 -2.41 3.17 -6.82
CA ILE A 154 -2.53 2.31 -5.64
C ILE A 154 -1.18 1.68 -5.39
N PHE A 155 -0.63 1.84 -4.20
CA PHE A 155 0.61 1.18 -3.79
C PHE A 155 0.31 -0.08 -2.98
N VAL A 156 1.05 -1.15 -3.26
CA VAL A 156 1.03 -2.40 -2.49
C VAL A 156 2.42 -2.64 -1.93
N TYR A 157 2.48 -2.88 -0.62
CA TYR A 157 3.70 -3.16 0.12
C TYR A 157 3.65 -4.61 0.59
N GLU A 158 4.61 -5.38 0.16
CA GLU A 158 4.78 -6.78 0.53
C GLU A 158 5.91 -6.91 1.55
N MET A 159 5.57 -7.37 2.74
CA MET A 159 6.48 -7.51 3.88
C MET A 159 6.38 -8.93 4.43
N GLY A 160 7.27 -9.80 3.99
CA GLY A 160 7.22 -11.21 4.36
C GLY A 160 5.90 -11.87 3.95
N SER A 161 5.08 -12.23 4.92
CA SER A 161 3.79 -12.88 4.67
C SER A 161 2.59 -11.92 4.68
N LEU A 162 2.82 -10.61 4.83
CA LEU A 162 1.76 -9.59 4.94
C LEU A 162 1.80 -8.63 3.76
N CYS A 163 0.61 -8.24 3.32
CA CYS A 163 0.38 -7.30 2.23
C CYS A 163 -0.46 -6.11 2.66
N LEU A 164 0.07 -4.90 2.47
CA LEU A 164 -0.67 -3.66 2.63
C LEU A 164 -1.00 -3.05 1.28
N ALA A 165 -2.20 -2.50 1.12
CA ALA A 165 -2.54 -1.61 0.02
C ALA A 165 -2.88 -0.21 0.52
N HIS A 166 -2.28 0.79 -0.08
CA HIS A 166 -2.62 2.20 0.09
C HIS A 166 -3.31 2.68 -1.18
N LEU A 167 -4.62 2.97 -1.09
CA LEU A 167 -5.43 3.26 -2.28
C LEU A 167 -5.22 4.69 -2.82
N GLY A 168 -4.38 5.49 -2.15
CA GLY A 168 -4.14 6.87 -2.53
C GLY A 168 -5.42 7.68 -2.50
N ASN A 169 -5.68 8.40 -3.58
CA ASN A 169 -6.85 9.25 -3.75
C ASN A 169 -7.84 8.61 -4.75
N ILE A 170 -8.22 7.34 -4.51
CA ILE A 170 -9.12 6.61 -5.42
C ILE A 170 -10.52 7.22 -5.43
N GLY A 171 -11.11 7.39 -6.62
CA GLY A 171 -12.45 7.96 -6.80
C GLY A 171 -13.37 7.11 -7.68
N HIS A 172 -13.10 5.80 -7.82
CA HIS A 172 -13.92 4.88 -8.61
C HIS A 172 -13.96 3.48 -7.98
N LEU A 173 -14.98 2.70 -8.32
CA LEU A 173 -15.01 1.27 -7.98
C LEU A 173 -13.87 0.54 -8.68
N LEU A 174 -13.33 -0.48 -8.03
CA LEU A 174 -12.21 -1.23 -8.59
C LEU A 174 -12.62 -1.97 -9.86
N THR A 175 -11.75 -1.93 -10.85
CA THR A 175 -11.88 -2.77 -12.04
C THR A 175 -11.56 -4.23 -11.69
N LEU A 176 -12.01 -5.17 -12.52
CA LEU A 176 -11.72 -6.59 -12.32
C LEU A 176 -10.21 -6.88 -12.26
N GLU A 177 -9.40 -6.14 -13.01
CA GLU A 177 -7.94 -6.30 -12.99
C GLU A 177 -7.33 -5.79 -11.68
N GLN A 178 -7.82 -4.65 -11.16
CA GLN A 178 -7.39 -4.14 -9.86
C GLN A 178 -7.82 -5.09 -8.73
N VAL A 179 -9.04 -5.63 -8.77
CA VAL A 179 -9.52 -6.63 -7.79
C VAL A 179 -8.62 -7.86 -7.79
N LYS A 180 -8.30 -8.42 -8.96
CA LYS A 180 -7.40 -9.60 -9.06
C LYS A 180 -6.05 -9.35 -8.40
N VAL A 181 -5.53 -8.13 -8.48
CA VAL A 181 -4.27 -7.75 -7.87
C VAL A 181 -4.41 -7.61 -6.34
N LEU A 182 -5.52 -7.06 -5.88
CA LEU A 182 -5.75 -6.75 -4.47
C LEU A 182 -6.31 -7.91 -3.64
N GLN A 183 -6.70 -9.04 -4.26
CA GLN A 183 -7.34 -10.19 -3.60
C GLN A 183 -6.59 -10.78 -2.39
N ARG A 184 -5.28 -10.53 -2.27
CA ARG A 184 -4.44 -11.07 -1.19
C ARG A 184 -3.92 -9.99 -0.24
N VAL A 185 -4.53 -8.82 -0.30
CA VAL A 185 -4.20 -7.72 0.61
C VAL A 185 -4.77 -8.04 2.00
N ASP A 186 -3.93 -7.95 3.00
CA ASP A 186 -4.29 -8.18 4.41
C ASP A 186 -4.79 -6.90 5.07
N VAL A 187 -4.24 -5.74 4.66
CA VAL A 187 -4.61 -4.42 5.20
C VAL A 187 -4.83 -3.45 4.04
N MET A 188 -5.98 -2.81 4.01
CA MET A 188 -6.35 -1.83 2.99
C MET A 188 -6.58 -0.46 3.62
N MET A 189 -5.79 0.53 3.24
CA MET A 189 -5.95 1.93 3.60
C MET A 189 -6.80 2.62 2.53
N ILE A 190 -8.00 3.09 2.89
CA ILE A 190 -9.00 3.61 1.95
C ILE A 190 -9.44 5.03 2.33
N PRO A 191 -9.49 5.98 1.37
CA PRO A 191 -9.97 7.34 1.63
C PRO A 191 -11.47 7.34 1.93
N ILE A 192 -11.90 8.18 2.91
CA ILE A 192 -13.29 8.29 3.35
C ILE A 192 -13.81 9.73 3.34
N ASP A 193 -13.16 10.66 2.66
CA ASP A 193 -13.57 12.08 2.71
C ASP A 193 -14.94 12.36 2.06
N ALA A 194 -15.41 11.47 1.19
CA ALA A 194 -16.73 11.53 0.54
C ALA A 194 -17.02 12.82 -0.27
N MET A 195 -16.04 13.71 -0.39
CA MET A 195 -16.14 14.97 -1.13
C MET A 195 -15.40 14.93 -2.46
N THR A 196 -14.18 14.43 -2.44
CA THR A 196 -13.28 14.35 -3.59
C THR A 196 -13.03 12.92 -4.03
N ASN A 197 -13.49 11.96 -3.22
CA ASN A 197 -13.36 10.52 -3.42
C ASN A 197 -14.73 9.85 -3.45
N LEU A 198 -14.74 8.55 -3.17
CA LEU A 198 -15.96 7.74 -3.12
C LEU A 198 -16.87 8.14 -1.95
N GLY A 199 -18.19 8.11 -2.16
CA GLY A 199 -19.15 8.13 -1.08
C GLY A 199 -19.10 6.83 -0.24
N PHE A 200 -19.66 6.85 0.96
CA PHE A 200 -19.57 5.71 1.90
C PHE A 200 -20.10 4.41 1.31
N GLU A 201 -21.19 4.44 0.56
CA GLU A 201 -21.73 3.25 -0.10
C GLU A 201 -20.76 2.63 -1.11
N ASP A 202 -20.08 3.46 -1.90
CA ASP A 202 -19.10 2.97 -2.87
C ASP A 202 -17.81 2.52 -2.20
N ILE A 203 -17.44 3.13 -1.07
CA ILE A 203 -16.36 2.62 -0.21
C ILE A 203 -16.67 1.20 0.27
N LEU A 204 -17.89 0.94 0.74
CA LEU A 204 -18.30 -0.42 1.14
C LEU A 204 -18.24 -1.39 -0.04
N LYS A 205 -18.66 -0.98 -1.23
CA LYS A 205 -18.52 -1.81 -2.45
C LYS A 205 -17.06 -2.14 -2.76
N VAL A 206 -16.14 -1.18 -2.61
CA VAL A 206 -14.69 -1.43 -2.78
C VAL A 206 -14.19 -2.43 -1.73
N ILE A 207 -14.62 -2.29 -0.48
CA ILE A 207 -14.29 -3.24 0.57
C ILE A 207 -14.81 -4.64 0.22
N ASP A 208 -16.06 -4.76 -0.26
CA ASP A 208 -16.66 -6.03 -0.68
C ASP A 208 -15.97 -6.66 -1.90
N GLN A 209 -15.43 -5.84 -2.80
CA GLN A 209 -14.69 -6.33 -3.97
C GLN A 209 -13.38 -7.02 -3.56
N VAL A 210 -12.71 -6.55 -2.50
CA VAL A 210 -11.40 -7.06 -2.05
C VAL A 210 -11.51 -7.99 -0.85
N LYS A 211 -12.38 -7.67 0.11
CA LYS A 211 -12.58 -8.36 1.40
C LYS A 211 -11.29 -8.53 2.19
N PRO A 212 -10.50 -7.45 2.39
CA PRO A 212 -9.28 -7.54 3.18
C PRO A 212 -9.63 -7.83 4.65
N PRO A 213 -8.82 -8.57 5.40
CA PRO A 213 -9.00 -8.74 6.83
C PRO A 213 -9.13 -7.42 7.58
N ILE A 214 -8.32 -6.41 7.26
CA ILE A 214 -8.33 -5.12 7.94
C ILE A 214 -8.52 -3.98 6.94
N VAL A 215 -9.43 -3.07 7.26
CA VAL A 215 -9.63 -1.79 6.57
C VAL A 215 -9.26 -0.66 7.49
N ILE A 216 -8.38 0.25 7.06
CA ILE A 216 -8.03 1.46 7.80
C ILE A 216 -8.56 2.67 7.02
N PRO A 217 -9.56 3.37 7.54
CA PRO A 217 -10.03 4.63 6.96
C PRO A 217 -8.94 5.70 7.01
N MET A 218 -8.81 6.48 5.95
CA MET A 218 -7.86 7.57 5.85
C MET A 218 -8.44 8.74 5.05
N HIS A 219 -7.64 9.77 4.78
CA HIS A 219 -7.99 10.92 3.95
C HIS A 219 -9.12 11.75 4.56
N TYR A 220 -8.97 12.07 5.84
CA TYR A 220 -9.83 12.99 6.57
C TYR A 220 -9.01 13.80 7.56
N ASP A 221 -9.49 15.02 7.87
CA ASP A 221 -8.78 15.98 8.70
C ASP A 221 -9.46 16.21 10.07
N VAL A 222 -10.68 15.73 10.24
CA VAL A 222 -11.45 15.84 11.49
C VAL A 222 -11.98 14.48 11.95
N ALA A 223 -11.82 14.20 13.23
CA ALA A 223 -12.23 12.91 13.81
C ALA A 223 -13.74 12.61 13.60
N ARG A 224 -14.58 13.63 13.53
CA ARG A 224 -16.03 13.48 13.26
C ARG A 224 -16.31 12.70 11.97
N GLN A 225 -15.51 12.90 10.93
CA GLN A 225 -15.69 12.20 9.66
C GLN A 225 -15.45 10.69 9.79
N ALA A 226 -14.42 10.31 10.55
CA ALA A 226 -14.18 8.90 10.87
C ALA A 226 -15.34 8.29 11.68
N GLU A 227 -15.92 9.05 12.61
CA GLU A 227 -17.07 8.57 13.39
C GLU A 227 -18.34 8.41 12.54
N LEU A 228 -18.59 9.31 11.58
CA LEU A 228 -19.69 9.16 10.62
C LEU A 228 -19.50 7.91 9.76
N PHE A 229 -18.29 7.72 9.23
CA PHE A 229 -17.99 6.51 8.46
C PHE A 229 -18.08 5.25 9.33
N ALA A 230 -17.53 5.28 10.55
CA ALA A 230 -17.60 4.16 11.48
C ALA A 230 -19.05 3.80 11.87
N ALA A 231 -19.91 4.79 12.04
CA ALA A 231 -21.32 4.58 12.31
C ALA A 231 -22.05 3.93 11.11
N PHE A 232 -21.69 4.30 9.90
CA PHE A 232 -22.22 3.73 8.68
C PHE A 232 -21.68 2.31 8.44
N ALA A 233 -20.36 2.13 8.56
CA ALA A 233 -19.70 0.86 8.29
C ALA A 233 -20.09 -0.25 9.28
N LYS A 234 -20.43 0.08 10.55
CA LYS A 234 -20.75 -0.93 11.58
C LYS A 234 -21.98 -1.76 11.26
N GLU A 235 -22.84 -1.31 10.35
CA GLU A 235 -24.00 -2.07 9.89
C GLU A 235 -23.60 -3.24 8.97
N HIS A 236 -22.37 -3.22 8.44
CA HIS A 236 -21.83 -4.19 7.49
C HIS A 236 -20.61 -4.95 8.03
N TYR A 237 -19.77 -4.28 8.83
CA TYR A 237 -18.51 -4.81 9.36
C TYR A 237 -18.32 -4.49 10.83
N PRO A 238 -17.69 -5.38 11.61
CA PRO A 238 -17.17 -5.03 12.92
C PRO A 238 -16.24 -3.81 12.83
N VAL A 239 -16.46 -2.84 13.73
CA VAL A 239 -15.63 -1.63 13.81
C VAL A 239 -14.88 -1.61 15.12
N ARG A 240 -13.56 -1.52 15.03
CA ARG A 240 -12.65 -1.42 16.18
C ARG A 240 -12.00 -0.04 16.22
N ARG A 241 -12.10 0.64 17.36
CA ARG A 241 -11.51 1.96 17.59
C ARG A 241 -10.23 1.84 18.39
N TYR A 242 -9.20 2.52 17.95
CA TYR A 242 -7.90 2.57 18.62
C TYR A 242 -7.69 3.94 19.26
N THR A 243 -7.07 3.96 20.44
CA THR A 243 -6.71 5.19 21.17
C THR A 243 -5.36 5.76 20.71
N ALA A 244 -4.66 5.07 19.81
CA ALA A 244 -3.41 5.51 19.21
C ALA A 244 -3.55 5.66 17.69
N SER A 245 -2.75 6.53 17.11
CA SER A 245 -2.63 6.69 15.65
C SER A 245 -1.72 5.65 15.00
N GLN A 246 -1.35 4.61 15.75
CA GLN A 246 -0.39 3.59 15.33
C GLN A 246 -0.88 2.19 15.68
N LEU A 247 -0.39 1.21 14.95
CA LEU A 247 -0.78 -0.19 15.05
C LEU A 247 0.40 -1.09 14.70
N THR A 248 0.64 -2.12 15.52
CA THR A 248 1.55 -3.21 15.18
C THR A 248 0.74 -4.43 14.80
N LEU A 249 1.06 -5.04 13.66
CA LEU A 249 0.35 -6.19 13.11
C LEU A 249 1.31 -7.31 12.76
N ASN A 250 0.82 -8.52 12.92
CA ASN A 250 1.43 -9.73 12.39
C ASN A 250 0.33 -10.65 11.85
N ARG A 251 0.70 -11.70 11.14
CA ARG A 251 -0.27 -12.59 10.50
C ARG A 251 -1.25 -13.24 11.46
N SER A 252 -0.84 -13.57 12.68
CA SER A 252 -1.70 -14.21 13.67
C SER A 252 -2.76 -13.28 14.28
N MET A 253 -2.60 -11.97 14.09
CA MET A 253 -3.53 -10.95 14.59
C MET A 253 -4.61 -10.57 13.57
N LEU A 254 -4.51 -11.08 12.34
CA LEU A 254 -5.50 -10.77 11.29
C LEU A 254 -6.85 -11.38 11.67
N PRO A 255 -7.94 -10.59 11.62
CA PRO A 255 -9.29 -11.11 11.82
C PRO A 255 -9.66 -12.09 10.70
N LYS A 256 -10.57 -13.02 11.01
CA LYS A 256 -11.04 -14.02 10.04
C LYS A 256 -12.01 -13.45 9.00
N THR A 257 -12.65 -12.35 9.34
CA THR A 257 -13.57 -11.58 8.48
C THR A 257 -13.10 -10.14 8.44
N THR A 258 -13.50 -9.39 7.42
CA THR A 258 -13.16 -7.96 7.32
C THR A 258 -13.61 -7.18 8.55
N GLU A 259 -12.69 -6.43 9.15
CA GLU A 259 -12.95 -5.48 10.24
C GLU A 259 -12.43 -4.09 9.87
N VAL A 260 -13.13 -3.05 10.28
CA VAL A 260 -12.73 -1.65 10.11
C VAL A 260 -11.98 -1.19 11.36
N PHE A 261 -10.72 -0.78 11.19
CA PHE A 261 -9.84 -0.30 12.26
C PHE A 261 -9.71 1.22 12.19
N VAL A 262 -10.43 1.93 13.03
CA VAL A 262 -10.38 3.39 13.13
C VAL A 262 -9.25 3.78 14.08
N LEU A 263 -8.18 4.32 13.57
CA LEU A 263 -7.06 4.84 14.35
C LEU A 263 -7.40 6.19 14.96
N ALA A 264 -6.82 6.52 16.12
CA ALA A 264 -6.96 7.83 16.69
C ALA A 264 -6.40 8.91 15.75
N HIS A 265 -7.10 10.03 15.65
CA HIS A 265 -6.58 11.16 14.85
C HIS A 265 -5.27 11.66 15.48
N PRO A 266 -4.20 11.85 14.70
CA PRO A 266 -2.88 12.20 15.24
C PRO A 266 -2.82 13.60 15.86
N ARG A 267 -3.77 14.48 15.52
CA ARG A 267 -3.96 15.77 16.18
C ARG A 267 -5.25 15.72 16.97
N PRO A 268 -5.21 15.89 18.30
CA PRO A 268 -6.44 16.09 19.05
C PRO A 268 -7.13 17.35 18.49
N VAL A 269 -8.40 17.19 18.12
CA VAL A 269 -9.22 18.34 17.73
C VAL A 269 -9.43 19.14 19.00
N THR A 270 -8.66 20.22 19.18
CA THR A 270 -9.04 21.28 20.10
C THR A 270 -10.21 21.99 19.43
N PHE A 271 -11.43 21.69 19.87
CA PHE A 271 -12.56 22.56 19.60
C PHE A 271 -12.18 23.90 20.22
N GLY A 272 -11.96 24.91 19.38
CA GLY A 272 -11.80 26.26 19.85
C GLY A 272 -13.00 26.64 20.71
N GLU A 273 -12.72 27.17 21.89
CA GLU A 273 -13.67 27.80 22.77
C GLU A 273 -14.41 28.96 22.06
#